data_4b892df70e36587c22fe0bef3cc8867a
#
_entry.id   4b892df70e36587c22fe0bef3cc8867a
#
_cell.length_a   1.000
_cell.length_b   1.000
_cell.length_c   1.000
_cell.angle_alpha   90.00
_cell.angle_beta   90.00
_cell.angle_gamma   90.00
#
_symmetry.space_group_name_H-M   'P 1'
#
loop_
_entity.id
_entity.type
_entity.pdbx_description
1 polymer ?
#
loop_
_entity_poly.entity_id
_entity_poly.type
_entity_poly.pdbx_seq_one_letter_code
_entity_poly.pdbx_strand_id
1 'polypeptide(L)'
;FQLRDAATAREDLEEMLGNLIELQFGQGRNWTQIAKAIAGPDGAAAQCLLVDLPDHGRSPWTQEFSYETYAQRVAATLAATAPGEPWVLVGHSLGGKVAMVTALTNPELVRSLVVVDIAPKDYGDLDRFVHYIEAMRSLPLAELTGRADAQDRFAQVEPDAGVRGFLLQNLRRRGDTWGWQANLELIAADAALGQGSRIADFPELGAPPYDGPVVWLVGGDSGYVRDEDTEQMRALFPRARPVVVKGAGHWVHSEAPEVVIETLRRVLRALPAA
;
A
#
# COMPACT_ATOMS: atom_id res chain seq x y z
N PHE A 1 1.62 1.77 21.25
CA PHE A 1 2.52 1.24 22.26
C PHE A 1 3.69 2.20 22.39
N GLN A 2 3.68 3.00 23.44
CA GLN A 2 4.83 3.83 23.82
C GLN A 2 5.84 2.93 24.53
N LEU A 3 7.03 2.78 23.97
CA LEU A 3 8.21 2.37 24.74
C LEU A 3 8.89 3.65 25.21
N ARG A 4 8.65 4.01 26.45
CA ARG A 4 9.51 4.93 27.21
C ARG A 4 10.51 4.06 27.97
N ASP A 5 11.75 4.44 27.84
CA ASP A 5 12.97 4.19 28.64
C ASP A 5 14.10 3.54 27.84
N ALA A 6 14.89 4.41 27.19
CA ALA A 6 16.32 4.22 27.03
C ALA A 6 16.94 5.62 26.77
N ALA A 7 17.29 6.31 27.82
CA ALA A 7 17.77 7.70 27.78
C ALA A 7 19.22 7.86 27.29
N THR A 8 19.88 6.83 26.77
CA THR A 8 21.29 6.85 26.32
C THR A 8 21.48 6.38 24.86
N ALA A 9 20.41 6.00 24.17
CA ALA A 9 20.44 5.69 22.74
C ALA A 9 19.75 6.79 21.92
N ARG A 10 19.51 7.95 22.51
CA ARG A 10 18.62 8.98 21.99
C ARG A 10 19.30 9.94 21.00
N GLU A 11 20.62 10.00 20.99
CA GLU A 11 21.37 10.92 20.13
C GLU A 11 21.74 10.33 18.76
N ASP A 12 21.70 8.98 18.59
CA ASP A 12 21.95 8.30 17.32
C ASP A 12 20.68 7.71 16.67
N LEU A 13 19.50 7.85 17.29
CA LEU A 13 18.25 7.15 16.93
C LEU A 13 17.18 8.07 16.29
N GLU A 14 17.46 9.36 16.11
CA GLU A 14 16.47 10.31 15.53
C GLU A 14 16.33 10.20 14.00
N GLU A 15 16.98 9.25 13.34
CA GLU A 15 17.26 9.44 11.94
C GLU A 15 16.49 8.64 10.91
N MET A 16 15.62 7.69 11.23
CA MET A 16 14.99 6.93 10.12
C MET A 16 13.56 6.53 10.39
N LEU A 17 12.64 7.35 9.95
CA LEU A 17 11.22 7.03 9.87
C LEU A 17 10.91 6.44 8.51
N GLY A 18 10.52 5.17 8.46
CA GLY A 18 10.03 4.51 7.25
C GLY A 18 8.54 4.24 7.35
N ASN A 19 7.79 4.54 6.31
CA ASN A 19 6.35 4.33 6.25
C ASN A 19 5.98 3.33 5.18
N LEU A 20 5.05 2.48 5.53
CA LEU A 20 4.46 1.49 4.65
C LEU A 20 2.98 1.80 4.43
N ILE A 21 2.60 2.05 3.19
CA ILE A 21 1.21 2.28 2.77
C ILE A 21 0.76 1.10 1.92
N GLU A 22 -0.42 0.56 2.20
CA GLU A 22 -0.88 -0.64 1.53
C GLU A 22 -2.25 -0.53 0.85
N LEU A 23 -2.41 -1.37 -0.04
CA LEU A 23 -3.28 -1.93 -1.06
C LEU A 23 -4.80 -1.75 -0.93
N GLN A 24 -5.43 -1.72 -2.12
CA GLN A 24 -6.83 -2.09 -2.37
C GLN A 24 -7.21 -3.35 -1.58
N PHE A 25 -8.16 -3.28 -0.63
CA PHE A 25 -8.52 -4.31 0.35
C PHE A 25 -7.42 -4.71 1.34
N GLY A 26 -6.21 -4.15 1.26
CA GLY A 26 -5.15 -4.35 2.24
C GLY A 26 -5.34 -3.49 3.49
N GLN A 27 -4.60 -3.82 4.53
CA GLN A 27 -4.48 -3.07 5.78
C GLN A 27 -3.02 -2.97 6.13
N GLY A 28 -2.58 -1.86 6.73
CA GLY A 28 -1.20 -1.66 7.13
C GLY A 28 -0.61 -2.82 7.94
N ARG A 29 -1.47 -3.60 8.62
CA ARG A 29 -1.07 -4.81 9.35
C ARG A 29 -0.44 -5.92 8.47
N ASN A 30 -0.68 -5.95 7.14
CA ASN A 30 -0.10 -6.95 6.25
C ASN A 30 1.42 -6.77 6.15
N TRP A 31 1.90 -5.56 6.42
CA TRP A 31 3.30 -5.21 6.47
C TRP A 31 3.94 -5.34 7.85
N THR A 32 3.16 -5.77 8.87
CA THR A 32 3.63 -5.85 10.26
C THR A 32 4.90 -6.70 10.41
N GLN A 33 5.03 -7.79 9.66
CA GLN A 33 6.21 -8.64 9.71
C GLN A 33 7.43 -7.93 9.14
N ILE A 34 7.26 -7.25 7.99
CA ILE A 34 8.32 -6.46 7.34
C ILE A 34 8.71 -5.29 8.24
N ALA A 35 7.73 -4.54 8.76
CA ALA A 35 7.97 -3.43 9.68
C ALA A 35 8.75 -3.86 10.94
N LYS A 36 8.39 -5.00 11.55
CA LYS A 36 9.14 -5.58 12.69
C LYS A 36 10.57 -5.93 12.33
N ALA A 37 10.81 -6.47 11.13
CA ALA A 37 12.15 -6.80 10.67
C ALA A 37 13.01 -5.55 10.39
N ILE A 38 12.39 -4.44 10.00
CA ILE A 38 13.07 -3.15 9.78
C ILE A 38 13.33 -2.44 11.12
N ALA A 39 12.34 -2.39 12.02
CA ALA A 39 12.43 -1.71 13.31
C ALA A 39 13.17 -2.51 14.40
N GLY A 40 13.46 -3.79 14.17
CA GLY A 40 14.09 -4.68 15.17
C GLY A 40 15.57 -4.37 15.41
N PRO A 41 16.18 -5.01 16.45
CA PRO A 41 17.57 -4.77 16.85
C PRO A 41 18.60 -5.09 15.74
N ASP A 42 18.26 -6.02 14.84
CA ASP A 42 19.07 -6.33 13.64
C ASP A 42 18.66 -5.49 12.42
N GLY A 43 17.73 -4.56 12.60
CA GLY A 43 17.19 -3.67 11.57
C GLY A 43 17.99 -2.38 11.43
N ALA A 44 17.44 -1.44 10.68
CA ALA A 44 18.04 -0.13 10.45
C ALA A 44 17.69 0.89 11.54
N ALA A 45 17.24 0.47 12.74
CA ALA A 45 16.75 1.32 13.84
C ALA A 45 15.63 2.32 13.43
N ALA A 46 14.85 1.97 12.39
CA ALA A 46 13.80 2.83 11.85
C ALA A 46 12.48 2.68 12.62
N GLN A 47 11.75 3.76 12.80
CA GLN A 47 10.35 3.71 13.21
C GLN A 47 9.47 3.47 11.98
N CYS A 48 8.49 2.57 12.08
CA CYS A 48 7.57 2.27 10.99
C CYS A 48 6.15 2.70 11.36
N LEU A 49 5.53 3.52 10.50
CA LEU A 49 4.13 3.87 10.55
C LEU A 49 3.37 3.03 9.52
N LEU A 50 2.41 2.23 9.96
CA LEU A 50 1.52 1.47 9.08
C LEU A 50 0.22 2.25 8.91
N VAL A 51 -0.07 2.67 7.68
CA VAL A 51 -1.22 3.52 7.35
C VAL A 51 -2.29 2.69 6.64
N ASP A 52 -3.51 2.70 7.17
CA ASP A 52 -4.68 2.29 6.40
C ASP A 52 -5.12 3.46 5.52
N LEU A 53 -5.24 3.25 4.20
CA LEU A 53 -5.74 4.28 3.29
C LEU A 53 -7.19 4.64 3.60
N PRO A 54 -7.69 5.83 3.19
CA PRO A 54 -9.13 6.12 3.23
C PRO A 54 -9.93 4.96 2.61
N ASP A 55 -11.11 4.73 3.10
CA ASP A 55 -12.01 3.63 2.68
C ASP A 55 -11.50 2.21 2.97
N HIS A 56 -10.37 2.07 3.68
CA HIS A 56 -9.77 0.79 4.04
C HIS A 56 -9.48 0.70 5.55
N GLY A 57 -9.45 -0.52 6.05
CA GLY A 57 -9.05 -0.82 7.43
C GLY A 57 -9.82 -0.04 8.49
N ARG A 58 -9.11 0.80 9.25
CA ARG A 58 -9.67 1.65 10.31
C ARG A 58 -9.83 3.11 9.89
N SER A 59 -9.39 3.45 8.69
CA SER A 59 -9.48 4.81 8.20
C SER A 59 -10.93 5.19 7.87
N PRO A 60 -11.30 6.48 8.02
CA PRO A 60 -12.62 6.96 7.68
C PRO A 60 -12.97 6.71 6.21
N TRP A 61 -14.24 6.45 5.97
CA TRP A 61 -14.80 6.35 4.63
C TRP A 61 -15.00 7.72 4.01
N THR A 62 -14.84 7.80 2.68
CA THR A 62 -15.05 9.00 1.88
C THR A 62 -16.34 8.91 1.08
N GLN A 63 -16.73 10.02 0.44
CA GLN A 63 -17.92 10.08 -0.42
C GLN A 63 -17.59 9.78 -1.88
N GLU A 64 -16.33 9.99 -2.28
CA GLU A 64 -15.83 9.73 -3.61
C GLU A 64 -14.36 9.28 -3.56
N PHE A 65 -13.96 8.47 -4.53
CA PHE A 65 -12.57 8.06 -4.70
C PHE A 65 -11.79 9.17 -5.41
N SER A 66 -10.60 9.50 -4.89
CA SER A 66 -9.64 10.38 -5.55
C SER A 66 -8.24 10.11 -5.00
N TYR A 67 -7.27 9.88 -5.90
CA TYR A 67 -5.87 9.71 -5.52
C TYR A 67 -5.31 10.95 -4.82
N GLU A 68 -5.69 12.14 -5.26
CA GLU A 68 -5.28 13.41 -4.68
C GLU A 68 -5.79 13.54 -3.24
N THR A 69 -7.05 13.21 -3.01
CA THR A 69 -7.63 13.21 -1.66
C THR A 69 -6.94 12.20 -0.75
N TYR A 70 -6.65 11.00 -1.27
CA TYR A 70 -5.95 9.97 -0.50
C TYR A 70 -4.52 10.42 -0.17
N ALA A 71 -3.79 10.96 -1.15
CA ALA A 71 -2.45 11.48 -0.96
C ALA A 71 -2.40 12.63 0.04
N GLN A 72 -3.35 13.56 -0.01
CA GLN A 72 -3.48 14.66 0.96
C GLN A 72 -3.70 14.15 2.38
N ARG A 73 -4.54 13.13 2.58
CA ARG A 73 -4.76 12.53 3.90
C ARG A 73 -3.53 11.79 4.41
N VAL A 74 -2.81 11.10 3.52
CA VAL A 74 -1.52 10.49 3.84
C VAL A 74 -0.53 11.59 4.24
N ALA A 75 -0.33 12.62 3.43
CA ALA A 75 0.58 13.73 3.72
C ALA A 75 0.26 14.41 5.07
N ALA A 76 -1.02 14.65 5.35
CA ALA A 76 -1.46 15.21 6.64
C ALA A 76 -1.10 14.28 7.81
N THR A 77 -1.26 12.95 7.64
CA THR A 77 -0.90 11.96 8.66
C THR A 77 0.60 11.95 8.92
N LEU A 78 1.42 12.00 7.85
CA LEU A 78 2.88 12.04 7.94
C LEU A 78 3.35 13.29 8.67
N ALA A 79 2.87 14.46 8.25
CA ALA A 79 3.20 15.74 8.85
C ALA A 79 2.78 15.84 10.33
N ALA A 80 1.66 15.23 10.70
CA ALA A 80 1.19 15.18 12.09
C ALA A 80 1.97 14.20 12.97
N THR A 81 2.48 13.10 12.38
CA THR A 81 3.22 12.08 13.14
C THR A 81 4.66 12.49 13.43
N ALA A 82 5.35 13.09 12.46
CA ALA A 82 6.70 13.62 12.61
C ALA A 82 6.82 14.97 11.89
N PRO A 83 6.49 16.08 12.55
CA PRO A 83 6.52 17.41 11.96
C PRO A 83 7.92 17.80 11.50
N GLY A 84 8.05 18.13 10.22
CA GLY A 84 9.32 18.57 9.63
C GLY A 84 10.26 17.46 9.16
N GLU A 85 9.93 16.19 9.46
CA GLU A 85 10.75 15.06 9.09
C GLU A 85 10.25 14.42 7.78
N PRO A 86 11.11 14.26 6.75
CA PRO A 86 10.74 13.56 5.53
C PRO A 86 10.80 12.04 5.73
N TRP A 87 9.94 11.32 5.04
CA TRP A 87 9.69 9.90 5.20
C TRP A 87 10.22 9.05 4.04
N VAL A 88 10.62 7.81 4.33
CA VAL A 88 10.70 6.77 3.30
C VAL A 88 9.30 6.22 3.09
N LEU A 89 8.71 6.52 1.95
CA LEU A 89 7.35 6.12 1.63
C LEU A 89 7.35 4.82 0.84
N VAL A 90 6.58 3.84 1.31
CA VAL A 90 6.49 2.52 0.65
C VAL A 90 5.03 2.26 0.33
N GLY A 91 4.74 1.92 -0.92
CA GLY A 91 3.37 1.61 -1.34
C GLY A 91 3.32 0.45 -2.34
N HIS A 92 2.35 -0.44 -2.16
CA HIS A 92 2.08 -1.55 -3.04
C HIS A 92 0.75 -1.36 -3.77
N SER A 93 0.69 -1.62 -5.06
CA SER A 93 -0.53 -1.54 -5.86
C SER A 93 -1.24 -0.19 -5.70
N LEU A 94 -2.50 -0.12 -5.27
CA LEU A 94 -3.21 1.13 -4.98
C LEU A 94 -2.39 2.05 -4.05
N GLY A 95 -1.84 1.49 -2.97
CA GLY A 95 -0.96 2.23 -2.06
C GLY A 95 0.29 2.77 -2.77
N GLY A 96 0.78 2.06 -3.78
CA GLY A 96 1.87 2.53 -4.65
C GLY A 96 1.46 3.76 -5.47
N LYS A 97 0.26 3.75 -6.07
CA LYS A 97 -0.28 4.93 -6.78
C LYS A 97 -0.47 6.11 -5.82
N VAL A 98 -1.04 5.89 -4.64
CA VAL A 98 -1.18 6.94 -3.61
C VAL A 98 0.19 7.48 -3.17
N ALA A 99 1.17 6.60 -2.97
CA ALA A 99 2.53 7.00 -2.59
C ALA A 99 3.22 7.82 -3.70
N MET A 100 3.02 7.44 -4.98
CA MET A 100 3.50 8.20 -6.13
C MET A 100 2.88 9.60 -6.17
N VAL A 101 1.55 9.70 -6.03
CA VAL A 101 0.85 10.99 -6.00
C VAL A 101 1.31 11.83 -4.81
N THR A 102 1.48 11.22 -3.63
CA THR A 102 2.03 11.92 -2.46
C THR A 102 3.42 12.49 -2.74
N ALA A 103 4.32 11.71 -3.33
CA ALA A 103 5.68 12.16 -3.66
C ALA A 103 5.71 13.28 -4.70
N LEU A 104 4.80 13.25 -5.69
CA LEU A 104 4.70 14.29 -6.72
C LEU A 104 4.10 15.59 -6.18
N THR A 105 3.15 15.52 -5.26
CA THR A 105 2.42 16.69 -4.73
C THR A 105 2.98 17.26 -3.44
N ASN A 106 3.75 16.47 -2.68
CA ASN A 106 4.36 16.84 -1.40
C ASN A 106 5.81 16.31 -1.32
N PRO A 107 6.68 16.65 -2.27
CA PRO A 107 8.03 16.08 -2.37
C PRO A 107 8.89 16.33 -1.13
N GLU A 108 8.63 17.41 -0.40
CA GLU A 108 9.33 17.75 0.85
C GLU A 108 9.07 16.77 2.00
N LEU A 109 7.95 16.06 1.95
CA LEU A 109 7.61 15.03 2.93
C LEU A 109 8.21 13.66 2.59
N VAL A 110 8.78 13.49 1.38
CA VAL A 110 9.23 12.19 0.90
C VAL A 110 10.73 12.20 0.65
N ARG A 111 11.47 11.54 1.52
CA ARG A 111 12.93 11.40 1.44
C ARG A 111 13.35 10.36 0.39
N SER A 112 12.57 9.31 0.25
CA SER A 112 12.73 8.25 -0.75
C SER A 112 11.39 7.54 -0.97
N LEU A 113 11.15 7.05 -2.17
CA LEU A 113 9.95 6.32 -2.52
C LEU A 113 10.29 4.87 -2.89
N VAL A 114 9.51 3.92 -2.38
CA VAL A 114 9.55 2.51 -2.80
C VAL A 114 8.18 2.13 -3.32
N VAL A 115 8.09 1.89 -4.61
CA VAL A 115 6.86 1.43 -5.28
C VAL A 115 6.94 -0.06 -5.50
N VAL A 116 5.90 -0.80 -5.09
CA VAL A 116 5.85 -2.24 -5.22
C VAL A 116 4.76 -2.63 -6.19
N ASP A 117 5.17 -3.16 -7.31
CA ASP A 117 4.43 -3.83 -8.38
C ASP A 117 3.19 -3.12 -8.91
N ILE A 118 3.35 -1.84 -9.22
CA ILE A 118 2.34 -0.99 -9.88
C ILE A 118 3.05 0.09 -10.71
N ALA A 119 2.47 0.51 -11.84
CA ALA A 119 2.96 1.61 -12.68
C ALA A 119 2.04 2.83 -12.61
N PRO A 120 2.54 4.05 -12.91
CA PRO A 120 1.74 5.28 -12.98
C PRO A 120 0.98 5.36 -14.30
N LYS A 121 0.10 4.40 -14.57
CA LYS A 121 -0.67 4.29 -15.80
C LYS A 121 -2.12 3.96 -15.55
N ASP A 122 -2.92 4.08 -16.61
CA ASP A 122 -4.28 3.58 -16.65
C ASP A 122 -4.27 2.09 -16.96
N TYR A 123 -4.92 1.30 -16.12
CA TYR A 123 -4.96 -0.15 -16.28
C TYR A 123 -6.11 -0.63 -17.16
N GLY A 124 -7.14 0.20 -17.35
CA GLY A 124 -8.26 -0.03 -18.27
C GLY A 124 -9.16 -1.20 -17.91
N ASP A 125 -8.56 -2.37 -17.68
CA ASP A 125 -9.29 -3.60 -17.35
C ASP A 125 -9.24 -3.86 -15.84
N LEU A 126 -10.42 -3.87 -15.23
CA LEU A 126 -10.64 -4.15 -13.81
C LEU A 126 -11.46 -5.44 -13.57
N ASP A 127 -11.68 -6.29 -14.56
CA ASP A 127 -12.58 -7.44 -14.47
C ASP A 127 -12.30 -8.34 -13.27
N ARG A 128 -11.03 -8.65 -13.03
CA ARG A 128 -10.63 -9.45 -11.86
C ARG A 128 -10.92 -8.74 -10.54
N PHE A 129 -10.74 -7.44 -10.52
CA PHE A 129 -11.00 -6.63 -9.35
C PHE A 129 -12.51 -6.49 -9.07
N VAL A 130 -13.30 -6.26 -10.12
CA VAL A 130 -14.76 -6.26 -10.05
C VAL A 130 -15.27 -7.60 -9.52
N HIS A 131 -14.71 -8.71 -10.02
CA HIS A 131 -15.05 -10.05 -9.52
C HIS A 131 -14.83 -10.17 -8.00
N TYR A 132 -13.71 -9.67 -7.46
CA TYR A 132 -13.45 -9.70 -6.02
C TYR A 132 -14.43 -8.83 -5.21
N ILE A 133 -14.77 -7.64 -5.72
CA ILE A 133 -15.77 -6.76 -5.08
C ILE A 133 -17.12 -7.47 -5.04
N GLU A 134 -17.57 -8.03 -6.14
CA GLU A 134 -18.84 -8.73 -6.22
C GLU A 134 -18.88 -9.96 -5.31
N ALA A 135 -17.80 -10.72 -5.27
CA ALA A 135 -17.65 -11.85 -4.36
C ALA A 135 -17.78 -11.40 -2.88
N MET A 136 -17.12 -10.30 -2.51
CA MET A 136 -17.25 -9.77 -1.15
C MET A 136 -18.68 -9.28 -0.86
N ARG A 137 -19.31 -8.56 -1.78
CA ARG A 137 -20.68 -8.05 -1.63
C ARG A 137 -21.72 -9.15 -1.57
N SER A 138 -21.50 -10.27 -2.26
CA SER A 138 -22.42 -11.41 -2.28
C SER A 138 -22.44 -12.22 -0.97
N LEU A 139 -21.47 -12.02 -0.08
CA LEU A 139 -21.41 -12.76 1.17
C LEU A 139 -22.58 -12.40 2.10
N PRO A 140 -23.44 -13.34 2.52
CA PRO A 140 -24.60 -13.04 3.35
C PRO A 140 -24.19 -12.78 4.81
N LEU A 141 -23.75 -11.56 5.10
CA LEU A 141 -23.14 -11.16 6.37
C LEU A 141 -24.04 -11.45 7.58
N ALA A 142 -25.36 -11.33 7.44
CA ALA A 142 -26.33 -11.58 8.50
C ALA A 142 -26.45 -13.05 8.91
N GLU A 143 -26.07 -13.97 8.02
CA GLU A 143 -26.15 -15.41 8.22
C GLU A 143 -24.84 -16.03 8.73
N LEU A 144 -23.76 -15.24 8.75
CA LEU A 144 -22.44 -15.77 9.11
C LEU A 144 -22.38 -16.18 10.57
N THR A 145 -22.06 -17.43 10.81
CA THR A 145 -21.85 -17.99 12.15
C THR A 145 -20.43 -17.77 12.66
N GLY A 146 -19.47 -17.55 11.76
CA GLY A 146 -18.08 -17.34 12.10
C GLY A 146 -17.16 -17.13 10.89
N ARG A 147 -15.86 -16.94 11.15
CA ARG A 147 -14.88 -16.79 10.08
C ARG A 147 -14.70 -18.05 9.24
N ALA A 148 -14.82 -19.24 9.85
CA ALA A 148 -14.74 -20.49 9.12
C ALA A 148 -15.91 -20.61 8.13
N ASP A 149 -17.13 -20.30 8.54
CA ASP A 149 -18.31 -20.26 7.67
C ASP A 149 -18.12 -19.26 6.52
N ALA A 150 -17.57 -18.07 6.81
CA ALA A 150 -17.23 -17.09 5.75
C ALA A 150 -16.20 -17.64 4.76
N GLN A 151 -15.17 -18.35 5.22
CA GLN A 151 -14.18 -19.00 4.37
C GLN A 151 -14.80 -20.08 3.48
N ASP A 152 -15.66 -20.91 4.04
CA ASP A 152 -16.32 -22.01 3.31
C ASP A 152 -17.26 -21.49 2.23
N ARG A 153 -18.06 -20.47 2.56
CA ARG A 153 -18.97 -19.81 1.59
C ARG A 153 -18.20 -19.10 0.48
N PHE A 154 -17.13 -18.37 0.86
CA PHE A 154 -16.31 -17.62 -0.08
C PHE A 154 -15.49 -18.53 -1.00
N ALA A 155 -15.15 -19.76 -0.58
CA ALA A 155 -14.43 -20.74 -1.38
C ALA A 155 -15.19 -21.17 -2.65
N GLN A 156 -16.51 -20.99 -2.68
CA GLN A 156 -17.34 -21.28 -3.85
C GLN A 156 -17.17 -20.23 -4.97
N VAL A 157 -16.75 -19.01 -4.61
CA VAL A 157 -16.59 -17.89 -5.54
C VAL A 157 -15.11 -17.65 -5.86
N GLU A 158 -14.23 -17.72 -4.85
CA GLU A 158 -12.79 -17.57 -5.00
C GLU A 158 -12.09 -18.85 -4.50
N PRO A 159 -11.63 -19.72 -5.40
CA PRO A 159 -11.01 -21.00 -5.04
C PRO A 159 -9.59 -20.86 -4.48
N ASP A 160 -8.87 -19.76 -4.77
CA ASP A 160 -7.53 -19.54 -4.23
C ASP A 160 -7.58 -19.18 -2.75
N ALA A 161 -6.96 -20.00 -1.91
CA ALA A 161 -7.00 -19.83 -0.45
C ALA A 161 -6.25 -18.59 0.04
N GLY A 162 -5.19 -18.18 -0.67
CA GLY A 162 -4.40 -16.99 -0.36
C GLY A 162 -5.22 -15.73 -0.63
N VAL A 163 -5.83 -15.65 -1.82
CA VAL A 163 -6.72 -14.55 -2.20
C VAL A 163 -7.91 -14.46 -1.25
N ARG A 164 -8.58 -15.58 -0.95
CA ARG A 164 -9.67 -15.59 0.05
C ARG A 164 -9.23 -15.06 1.41
N GLY A 165 -8.12 -15.57 1.90
CA GLY A 165 -7.57 -15.15 3.19
C GLY A 165 -7.31 -13.66 3.23
N PHE A 166 -6.77 -13.12 2.15
CA PHE A 166 -6.51 -11.71 1.97
C PHE A 166 -7.81 -10.88 1.96
N LEU A 167 -8.78 -11.21 1.12
CA LEU A 167 -10.03 -10.47 1.02
C LEU A 167 -10.82 -10.51 2.33
N LEU A 168 -10.93 -11.68 2.96
CA LEU A 168 -11.63 -11.88 4.23
C LEU A 168 -10.92 -11.25 5.44
N GLN A 169 -9.69 -10.74 5.29
CA GLN A 169 -9.09 -9.90 6.33
C GLN A 169 -9.93 -8.65 6.61
N ASN A 170 -10.66 -8.16 5.62
CA ASN A 170 -11.53 -6.99 5.75
C ASN A 170 -12.87 -7.29 6.45
N LEU A 171 -13.18 -8.56 6.67
CA LEU A 171 -14.38 -8.96 7.40
C LEU A 171 -14.17 -8.76 8.90
N ARG A 172 -15.07 -8.04 9.57
CA ARG A 172 -15.02 -7.77 11.01
C ARG A 172 -16.37 -8.01 11.66
N ARG A 173 -16.31 -8.54 12.86
CA ARG A 173 -17.50 -8.60 13.73
C ARG A 173 -17.76 -7.21 14.34
N ARG A 174 -19.02 -6.75 14.23
CA ARG A 174 -19.52 -5.51 14.81
C ARG A 174 -20.72 -5.85 15.71
N GLY A 175 -20.49 -6.04 17.00
CA GLY A 175 -21.51 -6.59 17.91
C GLY A 175 -21.88 -8.01 17.48
N ASP A 176 -23.17 -8.23 17.20
CA ASP A 176 -23.70 -9.53 16.76
C ASP A 176 -23.72 -9.72 15.24
N THR A 177 -23.28 -8.73 14.48
CA THR A 177 -23.26 -8.77 13.00
C THR A 177 -21.83 -8.77 12.46
N TRP A 178 -21.70 -9.16 11.19
CA TRP A 178 -20.47 -9.02 10.42
C TRP A 178 -20.56 -7.81 9.50
N GLY A 179 -19.42 -7.22 9.18
CA GLY A 179 -19.34 -6.09 8.26
C GLY A 179 -17.97 -5.99 7.62
N TRP A 180 -17.91 -5.34 6.49
CA TRP A 180 -16.67 -5.04 5.81
C TRP A 180 -16.01 -3.78 6.40
N GLN A 181 -14.68 -3.79 6.50
CA GLN A 181 -13.91 -2.61 6.84
C GLN A 181 -13.62 -1.74 5.60
N ALA A 182 -13.55 -2.36 4.42
CA ALA A 182 -13.46 -1.64 3.18
C ALA A 182 -14.82 -1.03 2.79
N ASN A 183 -14.81 0.17 2.20
CA ASN A 183 -15.99 0.85 1.65
C ASN A 183 -16.33 0.25 0.27
N LEU A 184 -16.85 -0.99 0.27
CA LEU A 184 -17.10 -1.74 -0.95
C LEU A 184 -18.10 -1.04 -1.89
N GLU A 185 -19.05 -0.29 -1.35
CA GLU A 185 -20.05 0.42 -2.16
C GLU A 185 -19.40 1.54 -2.98
N LEU A 186 -18.51 2.32 -2.37
CA LEU A 186 -17.75 3.34 -3.08
C LEU A 186 -16.86 2.72 -4.15
N ILE A 187 -16.12 1.67 -3.79
CA ILE A 187 -15.18 0.99 -4.67
C ILE A 187 -15.91 0.33 -5.84
N ALA A 188 -17.06 -0.33 -5.58
CA ALA A 188 -17.91 -0.92 -6.61
C ALA A 188 -18.48 0.13 -7.56
N ALA A 189 -18.94 1.26 -7.03
CA ALA A 189 -19.48 2.36 -7.83
C ALA A 189 -18.43 2.95 -8.77
N ASP A 190 -17.19 3.12 -8.31
CA ASP A 190 -16.09 3.59 -9.14
C ASP A 190 -15.70 2.54 -10.21
N ALA A 191 -15.54 1.29 -9.80
CA ALA A 191 -15.18 0.20 -10.73
C ALA A 191 -16.24 -0.01 -11.82
N ALA A 192 -17.53 0.24 -11.53
CA ALA A 192 -18.61 0.15 -12.50
C ALA A 192 -18.56 1.22 -13.60
N LEU A 193 -17.74 2.26 -13.46
CA LEU A 193 -17.52 3.27 -14.49
C LEU A 193 -16.73 2.73 -15.70
N GLY A 194 -16.06 1.57 -15.57
CA GLY A 194 -15.26 0.99 -16.63
C GLY A 194 -14.14 1.94 -17.08
N GLN A 195 -14.16 2.35 -18.35
CA GLN A 195 -13.33 3.46 -18.84
C GLN A 195 -13.76 4.76 -18.15
N GLY A 196 -12.92 5.29 -17.26
CA GLY A 196 -13.22 6.43 -16.41
C GLY A 196 -13.27 6.05 -14.92
N SER A 197 -13.00 4.79 -14.58
CA SER A 197 -12.74 4.38 -13.20
C SER A 197 -11.49 5.08 -12.68
N ARG A 198 -11.66 5.90 -11.65
CA ARG A 198 -10.53 6.62 -11.03
C ARG A 198 -9.54 5.68 -10.35
N ILE A 199 -10.01 4.51 -9.93
CA ILE A 199 -9.15 3.46 -9.35
C ILE A 199 -8.24 2.83 -10.41
N ALA A 200 -8.75 2.65 -11.64
CA ALA A 200 -7.94 2.11 -12.74
C ALA A 200 -6.88 3.11 -13.20
N ASP A 201 -7.24 4.38 -13.27
CA ASP A 201 -6.45 5.42 -13.92
C ASP A 201 -5.31 5.94 -13.00
N PHE A 202 -4.42 6.73 -13.58
CA PHE A 202 -3.43 7.51 -12.84
C PHE A 202 -3.68 9.00 -13.13
N PRO A 203 -3.80 9.87 -12.10
CA PRO A 203 -4.23 11.24 -12.30
C PRO A 203 -3.19 12.09 -13.04
N GLU A 204 -3.66 12.98 -13.90
CA GLU A 204 -2.85 14.05 -14.49
C GLU A 204 -2.68 15.20 -13.49
N LEU A 205 -1.59 15.20 -12.77
CA LEU A 205 -1.37 16.14 -11.63
C LEU A 205 -0.83 17.51 -12.08
N GLY A 206 -0.25 17.61 -13.27
CA GLY A 206 0.48 18.82 -13.69
C GLY A 206 1.67 19.17 -12.77
N ALA A 207 2.06 18.25 -11.88
CA ALA A 207 3.15 18.43 -10.94
C ALA A 207 4.50 18.17 -11.62
N PRO A 208 5.60 18.82 -11.16
CA PRO A 208 6.94 18.50 -11.63
C PRO A 208 7.31 17.06 -11.24
N PRO A 209 8.26 16.43 -11.98
CA PRO A 209 8.76 15.11 -11.59
C PRO A 209 9.35 15.10 -10.17
N TYR A 210 9.18 14.00 -9.46
CA TYR A 210 9.81 13.79 -8.17
C TYR A 210 11.29 13.44 -8.35
N ASP A 211 12.20 14.30 -7.91
CA ASP A 211 13.65 14.14 -8.09
C ASP A 211 14.34 13.38 -6.93
N GLY A 212 13.60 12.87 -5.98
CA GLY A 212 14.13 12.03 -4.90
C GLY A 212 14.48 10.60 -5.38
N PRO A 213 15.19 9.82 -4.54
CA PRO A 213 15.50 8.41 -4.84
C PRO A 213 14.22 7.58 -4.91
N VAL A 214 14.11 6.72 -5.94
CA VAL A 214 12.98 5.80 -6.10
C VAL A 214 13.49 4.39 -6.36
N VAL A 215 12.97 3.41 -5.63
CA VAL A 215 13.13 1.99 -5.92
C VAL A 215 11.80 1.43 -6.38
N TRP A 216 11.84 0.70 -7.50
CA TRP A 216 10.67 0.04 -8.06
C TRP A 216 10.84 -1.47 -7.93
N LEU A 217 10.14 -2.08 -6.97
CA LEU A 217 10.09 -3.52 -6.79
C LEU A 217 9.05 -4.10 -7.73
N VAL A 218 9.45 -4.96 -8.66
CA VAL A 218 8.57 -5.55 -9.68
C VAL A 218 8.53 -7.05 -9.50
N GLY A 219 7.34 -7.63 -9.42
CA GLY A 219 7.17 -9.08 -9.45
C GLY A 219 7.54 -9.63 -10.83
N GLY A 220 8.50 -10.56 -10.88
CA GLY A 220 8.99 -11.10 -12.14
C GLY A 220 7.95 -11.90 -12.93
N ASP A 221 6.97 -12.46 -12.22
CA ASP A 221 5.84 -13.21 -12.79
C ASP A 221 4.54 -12.38 -12.79
N SER A 222 4.63 -11.07 -12.47
CA SER A 222 3.52 -10.12 -12.50
C SER A 222 3.41 -9.46 -13.87
N GLY A 223 2.19 -9.11 -14.26
CA GLY A 223 1.92 -8.31 -15.47
C GLY A 223 1.61 -6.85 -15.21
N TYR A 224 1.71 -6.38 -13.96
CA TYR A 224 1.33 -5.02 -13.57
C TYR A 224 2.33 -3.96 -14.00
N VAL A 225 3.62 -4.28 -14.03
CA VAL A 225 4.68 -3.39 -14.52
C VAL A 225 5.35 -4.05 -15.70
N ARG A 226 5.42 -3.36 -16.85
CA ARG A 226 5.96 -3.88 -18.09
C ARG A 226 7.07 -2.95 -18.61
N ASP A 227 7.86 -3.43 -19.55
CA ASP A 227 8.93 -2.64 -20.16
C ASP A 227 8.40 -1.37 -20.82
N GLU A 228 7.18 -1.42 -21.39
CA GLU A 228 6.49 -0.27 -22.03
C GLU A 228 6.17 0.85 -21.04
N ASP A 229 6.04 0.56 -19.74
CA ASP A 229 5.74 1.55 -18.71
C ASP A 229 6.98 2.39 -18.32
N THR A 230 8.17 1.96 -18.74
CA THR A 230 9.46 2.55 -18.31
C THR A 230 9.58 4.03 -18.69
N GLU A 231 9.08 4.42 -19.84
CA GLU A 231 9.16 5.81 -20.29
C GLU A 231 8.34 6.73 -19.36
N GLN A 232 7.10 6.37 -19.07
CA GLN A 232 6.22 7.13 -18.17
C GLN A 232 6.75 7.13 -16.74
N MET A 233 7.24 5.98 -16.26
CA MET A 233 7.88 5.88 -14.94
C MET A 233 9.05 6.85 -14.80
N ARG A 234 9.92 6.95 -15.83
CA ARG A 234 11.08 7.86 -15.83
C ARG A 234 10.69 9.32 -16.02
N ALA A 235 9.62 9.59 -16.74
CA ALA A 235 9.12 10.96 -16.91
C ALA A 235 8.69 11.56 -15.57
N LEU A 236 8.02 10.78 -14.72
CA LEU A 236 7.56 11.22 -13.41
C LEU A 236 8.59 11.03 -12.29
N PHE A 237 9.46 10.01 -12.42
CA PHE A 237 10.44 9.59 -11.42
C PHE A 237 11.80 9.33 -12.07
N PRO A 238 12.56 10.38 -12.44
CA PRO A 238 13.78 10.25 -13.26
C PRO A 238 14.89 9.43 -12.57
N ARG A 239 14.85 9.32 -11.23
CA ARG A 239 15.82 8.53 -10.45
C ARG A 239 15.30 7.14 -10.07
N ALA A 240 14.26 6.65 -10.73
CA ALA A 240 13.72 5.31 -10.51
C ALA A 240 14.73 4.21 -10.86
N ARG A 241 14.86 3.25 -9.96
CA ARG A 241 15.71 2.05 -10.11
C ARG A 241 14.83 0.80 -9.97
N PRO A 242 14.60 0.04 -11.05
CA PRO A 242 13.83 -1.19 -10.98
C PRO A 242 14.64 -2.32 -10.33
N VAL A 243 13.96 -3.12 -9.53
CA VAL A 243 14.43 -4.36 -8.93
C VAL A 243 13.40 -5.44 -9.22
N VAL A 244 13.71 -6.36 -10.13
CA VAL A 244 12.82 -7.46 -10.48
C VAL A 244 13.00 -8.61 -9.50
N VAL A 245 11.92 -9.03 -8.87
CA VAL A 245 11.87 -10.14 -7.92
C VAL A 245 11.42 -11.39 -8.66
N LYS A 246 12.37 -12.23 -9.05
CA LYS A 246 12.11 -13.45 -9.81
C LYS A 246 11.26 -14.43 -9.02
N GLY A 247 10.25 -15.01 -9.66
CA GLY A 247 9.36 -15.99 -9.05
C GLY A 247 8.29 -15.37 -8.14
N ALA A 248 8.22 -14.05 -8.05
CA ALA A 248 7.14 -13.36 -7.35
C ALA A 248 6.12 -12.81 -8.34
N GLY A 249 4.84 -12.98 -8.03
CA GLY A 249 3.71 -12.35 -8.70
C GLY A 249 3.43 -10.96 -8.14
N HIS A 250 2.16 -10.57 -8.17
CA HIS A 250 1.73 -9.24 -7.70
C HIS A 250 1.95 -9.01 -6.19
N TRP A 251 1.91 -10.06 -5.39
CA TRP A 251 1.99 -10.01 -3.92
C TRP A 251 3.44 -10.10 -3.43
N VAL A 252 4.35 -9.32 -4.01
CA VAL A 252 5.80 -9.37 -3.75
C VAL A 252 6.14 -9.39 -2.26
N HIS A 253 5.45 -8.59 -1.46
CA HIS A 253 5.67 -8.49 -0.01
C HIS A 253 5.27 -9.76 0.78
N SER A 254 4.38 -10.57 0.20
CA SER A 254 3.93 -11.85 0.77
C SER A 254 4.70 -13.04 0.21
N GLU A 255 5.06 -12.98 -1.07
CA GLU A 255 5.72 -14.06 -1.79
C GLU A 255 7.25 -14.05 -1.63
N ALA A 256 7.84 -12.87 -1.44
CA ALA A 256 9.29 -12.69 -1.26
C ALA A 256 9.61 -11.65 -0.17
N PRO A 257 9.12 -11.81 1.08
CA PRO A 257 9.28 -10.83 2.15
C PRO A 257 10.74 -10.49 2.45
N GLU A 258 11.66 -11.46 2.33
CA GLU A 258 13.09 -11.25 2.58
C GLU A 258 13.72 -10.29 1.58
N VAL A 259 13.29 -10.34 0.30
CA VAL A 259 13.78 -9.43 -0.73
C VAL A 259 13.28 -8.01 -0.46
N VAL A 260 12.03 -7.87 -0.03
CA VAL A 260 11.46 -6.58 0.36
C VAL A 260 12.20 -6.01 1.57
N ILE A 261 12.40 -6.80 2.62
CA ILE A 261 13.14 -6.40 3.82
C ILE A 261 14.55 -5.94 3.48
N GLU A 262 15.30 -6.72 2.70
CA GLU A 262 16.67 -6.36 2.34
C GLU A 262 16.71 -5.11 1.45
N THR A 263 15.74 -4.95 0.55
CA THR A 263 15.63 -3.74 -0.27
C THR A 263 15.39 -2.51 0.59
N LEU A 264 14.45 -2.58 1.53
CA LEU A 264 14.18 -1.48 2.46
C LEU A 264 15.40 -1.15 3.33
N ARG A 265 16.09 -2.17 3.85
CA ARG A 265 17.34 -1.97 4.60
C ARG A 265 18.41 -1.25 3.77
N ARG A 266 18.53 -1.59 2.47
CA ARG A 266 19.48 -0.91 1.55
C ARG A 266 19.07 0.53 1.29
N VAL A 267 17.77 0.78 1.07
CA VAL A 267 17.25 2.14 0.91
C VAL A 267 17.60 2.97 2.14
N LEU A 268 17.27 2.47 3.32
CA LEU A 268 17.53 3.16 4.59
C LEU A 268 19.02 3.45 4.81
N ARG A 269 19.90 2.47 4.56
CA ARG A 269 21.38 2.66 4.68
C ARG A 269 21.99 3.59 3.64
N ALA A 270 21.35 3.77 2.50
CA ALA A 270 21.83 4.64 1.42
C ALA A 270 21.43 6.12 1.60
N LEU A 271 20.52 6.41 2.53
CA LEU A 271 20.11 7.77 2.83
C LEU A 271 21.21 8.45 3.65
N PRO A 272 21.53 9.72 3.35
CA PRO A 272 22.44 10.50 4.20
C PRO A 272 21.84 10.59 5.61
N ALA A 273 22.71 10.61 6.60
CA ALA A 273 22.32 10.98 7.96
C ALA A 273 21.63 12.35 7.94
N ALA A 274 20.57 12.53 8.72
CA ALA A 274 19.80 13.78 8.79
C ALA A 274 20.62 14.89 9.43
#